data_14469f2f482d962e3538f938f537364f
#
_entry.id   14469f2f482d962e3538f938f537364f
#
_cell.length_a   1.000
_cell.length_b   1.000
_cell.length_c   1.000
_cell.angle_alpha   90.00
_cell.angle_beta   90.00
_cell.angle_gamma   90.00
#
_symmetry.space_group_name_H-M   'P 1'
#
loop_
_entity.id
_entity.type
_entity.pdbx_description
1 polymer ?
#
loop_
_entity_poly.entity_id
_entity_poly.type
_entity_poly.pdbx_seq_one_letter_code
_entity_poly.pdbx_strand_id
1 'polypeptide(L)'
;MAVAALGSAVPVASASTMAAARALLTAGRLLWKAMAKGKKRKVAPGDVATNRYASYRYDLTDRVECGVVLAGTEVKSLRSGTAQIKDGYAQVRDGELWLHNVHIPPYGPASRENHDPDRPRKLLAHRREIDRMVAQTQERGLTLVPTRIYFSGARAKVEIALGRGKDRFDKRESMKSRDQQRDIERAISERY
;
A
#
# COMPACT_ATOMS: atom_id res chain seq x y z
N MET A 1 -47.68 -3.11 -61.14
CA MET A 1 -47.29 -2.55 -59.82
C MET A 1 -45.87 -3.01 -59.52
N ALA A 2 -44.90 -2.11 -59.62
CA ALA A 2 -43.48 -2.39 -59.39
C ALA A 2 -43.12 -1.95 -57.98
N VAL A 3 -42.54 -2.89 -57.20
CA VAL A 3 -41.98 -2.59 -55.89
C VAL A 3 -40.47 -2.51 -56.04
N ALA A 4 -39.94 -1.28 -55.89
CA ALA A 4 -38.50 -0.98 -55.94
C ALA A 4 -37.84 -1.42 -54.63
N ALA A 5 -36.84 -2.31 -54.69
CA ALA A 5 -35.97 -2.66 -53.61
C ALA A 5 -34.86 -1.64 -53.45
N LEU A 6 -34.86 -0.91 -52.33
CA LEU A 6 -33.78 -0.03 -51.91
C LEU A 6 -32.67 -0.84 -51.25
N GLY A 7 -31.61 -1.16 -52.01
CA GLY A 7 -30.37 -1.72 -51.47
C GLY A 7 -29.53 -0.66 -50.75
N SER A 8 -29.45 -0.71 -49.45
CA SER A 8 -28.53 0.13 -48.67
C SER A 8 -27.12 -0.43 -48.75
N ALA A 9 -26.26 0.19 -49.52
CA ALA A 9 -24.84 -0.11 -49.58
C ALA A 9 -24.14 0.43 -48.32
N VAL A 10 -23.63 -0.48 -47.47
CA VAL A 10 -22.75 -0.13 -46.34
C VAL A 10 -21.37 0.26 -46.92
N PRO A 11 -20.84 1.42 -46.61
CA PRO A 11 -19.51 1.81 -47.11
C PRO A 11 -18.43 0.93 -46.46
N VAL A 12 -17.74 0.15 -47.29
CA VAL A 12 -16.56 -0.61 -46.86
C VAL A 12 -15.43 0.36 -46.61
N ALA A 13 -15.02 0.53 -45.36
CA ALA A 13 -13.91 1.38 -44.98
C ALA A 13 -12.63 0.91 -45.68
N SER A 14 -11.95 1.85 -46.40
CA SER A 14 -10.71 1.57 -47.11
C SER A 14 -9.59 1.11 -46.18
N ALA A 15 -8.66 0.29 -46.67
CA ALA A 15 -7.52 -0.25 -45.90
C ALA A 15 -6.66 0.87 -45.25
N SER A 16 -6.62 2.06 -45.85
CA SER A 16 -5.96 3.27 -45.35
C SER A 16 -6.60 3.78 -44.04
N THR A 17 -7.94 3.78 -43.96
CA THR A 17 -8.66 4.24 -42.75
C THR A 17 -8.48 3.27 -41.57
N MET A 18 -8.37 1.96 -41.84
CA MET A 18 -8.09 0.96 -40.81
C MET A 18 -6.65 1.02 -40.28
N ALA A 19 -5.68 1.36 -41.13
CA ALA A 19 -4.28 1.55 -40.72
C ALA A 19 -4.12 2.77 -39.79
N ALA A 20 -4.77 3.90 -40.10
CA ALA A 20 -4.78 5.09 -39.28
C ALA A 20 -5.43 4.84 -37.88
N ALA A 21 -6.54 4.10 -37.84
CA ALA A 21 -7.21 3.75 -36.60
C ALA A 21 -6.35 2.84 -35.71
N ARG A 22 -5.63 1.87 -36.32
CA ARG A 22 -4.68 1.02 -35.59
C ARG A 22 -3.48 1.81 -35.04
N ALA A 23 -2.94 2.78 -35.76
CA ALA A 23 -1.86 3.64 -35.32
C ALA A 23 -2.27 4.52 -34.12
N LEU A 24 -3.49 5.07 -34.13
CA LEU A 24 -4.03 5.84 -33.01
C LEU A 24 -4.27 5.00 -31.76
N LEU A 25 -4.73 3.75 -31.91
CA LEU A 25 -4.91 2.82 -30.79
C LEU A 25 -3.57 2.38 -30.16
N THR A 26 -2.53 2.17 -30.96
CA THR A 26 -1.18 1.86 -30.47
C THR A 26 -0.52 3.05 -29.81
N ALA A 27 -0.66 4.25 -30.35
CA ALA A 27 -0.15 5.49 -29.72
C ALA A 27 -0.86 5.78 -28.39
N GLY A 28 -2.17 5.60 -28.30
CA GLY A 28 -2.94 5.73 -27.06
C GLY A 28 -2.50 4.73 -25.99
N ARG A 29 -2.22 3.48 -26.36
CA ARG A 29 -1.69 2.45 -25.43
C ARG A 29 -0.28 2.76 -24.92
N LEU A 30 0.57 3.33 -25.73
CA LEU A 30 1.93 3.75 -25.37
C LEU A 30 1.90 4.97 -24.43
N LEU A 31 1.05 5.96 -24.71
CA LEU A 31 0.82 7.11 -23.84
C LEU A 31 0.22 6.72 -22.49
N TRP A 32 -0.77 5.83 -22.46
CA TRP A 32 -1.34 5.28 -21.22
C TRP A 32 -0.28 4.56 -20.37
N LYS A 33 0.59 3.76 -21.02
CA LYS A 33 1.66 3.03 -20.34
C LYS A 33 2.78 3.96 -19.81
N ALA A 34 3.01 5.10 -20.44
CA ALA A 34 3.94 6.13 -19.99
C ALA A 34 3.39 6.93 -18.80
N MET A 35 2.10 7.26 -18.80
CA MET A 35 1.44 7.96 -17.68
C MET A 35 1.25 7.05 -16.43
N ALA A 36 1.15 5.73 -16.61
CA ALA A 36 1.02 4.78 -15.52
C ALA A 36 2.33 4.50 -14.74
N LYS A 37 3.48 5.02 -15.20
CA LYS A 37 4.72 5.01 -14.42
C LYS A 37 4.72 6.13 -13.36
N GLY A 38 3.80 6.05 -12.41
CA GLY A 38 3.93 6.79 -11.16
C GLY A 38 5.30 6.48 -10.55
N LYS A 39 6.12 7.50 -10.31
CA LYS A 39 7.43 7.37 -9.63
C LYS A 39 7.22 6.54 -8.37
N LYS A 40 7.63 5.27 -8.39
CA LYS A 40 7.73 4.45 -7.17
C LYS A 40 8.72 5.18 -6.27
N ARG A 41 8.20 5.90 -5.26
CA ARG A 41 9.04 6.54 -4.25
C ARG A 41 9.87 5.45 -3.59
N LYS A 42 11.19 5.66 -3.54
CA LYS A 42 12.15 4.73 -2.95
C LYS A 42 11.69 4.38 -1.53
N VAL A 43 11.39 3.12 -1.31
CA VAL A 43 11.23 2.53 0.02
C VAL A 43 12.64 2.45 0.60
N ALA A 44 12.82 2.67 1.89
CA ALA A 44 14.14 2.59 2.51
C ALA A 44 14.74 1.18 2.26
N PRO A 45 16.07 1.07 2.06
CA PRO A 45 16.69 -0.21 1.83
C PRO A 45 16.37 -1.16 2.99
N GLY A 46 15.77 -2.33 2.66
CA GLY A 46 15.29 -3.31 3.64
C GLY A 46 13.79 -3.25 3.94
N ASP A 47 13.11 -2.14 3.67
CA ASP A 47 11.66 -2.05 3.85
C ASP A 47 10.92 -2.76 2.71
N VAL A 48 10.00 -3.64 3.06
CA VAL A 48 9.11 -4.33 2.13
C VAL A 48 7.88 -3.48 1.84
N ALA A 49 7.27 -2.93 2.89
CA ALA A 49 6.08 -2.09 2.78
C ALA A 49 6.09 -1.00 3.86
N THR A 50 5.63 0.21 3.50
CA THR A 50 5.53 1.35 4.41
C THR A 50 4.14 1.95 4.35
N ASN A 51 3.52 2.16 5.52
CA ASN A 51 2.21 2.79 5.67
C ASN A 51 2.33 4.31 5.75
N ARG A 52 2.31 4.96 4.60
CA ARG A 52 2.36 6.44 4.53
C ARG A 52 1.05 7.10 4.98
N TYR A 53 -0.05 6.38 4.94
CA TYR A 53 -1.34 6.86 5.41
C TYR A 53 -1.44 6.93 6.93
N ALA A 54 -0.66 6.12 7.65
CA ALA A 54 -0.65 6.12 9.10
C ALA A 54 -0.36 7.52 9.65
N SER A 55 0.71 8.16 9.20
CA SER A 55 1.09 9.51 9.66
C SER A 55 0.14 10.63 9.19
N TYR A 56 -0.67 10.39 8.17
CA TYR A 56 -1.71 11.33 7.74
C TYR A 56 -2.98 11.22 8.60
N ARG A 57 -3.40 9.98 8.90
CA ARG A 57 -4.64 9.73 9.65
C ARG A 57 -4.48 9.82 11.16
N TYR A 58 -3.31 9.46 11.66
CA TYR A 58 -3.04 9.32 13.08
C TYR A 58 -1.85 10.19 13.49
N ASP A 59 -1.90 10.68 14.72
CA ASP A 59 -0.73 11.14 15.43
C ASP A 59 -0.07 9.91 16.05
N LEU A 60 1.16 9.61 15.59
CA LEU A 60 1.85 8.38 15.92
C LEU A 60 2.83 8.62 17.04
N THR A 61 2.62 7.95 18.15
CA THR A 61 3.51 7.93 19.31
C THR A 61 4.05 6.51 19.50
N ASP A 62 5.00 6.34 20.38
CA ASP A 62 5.54 5.04 20.85
C ASP A 62 5.58 3.95 19.78
N ARG A 63 6.74 3.74 19.19
CA ARG A 63 6.98 2.70 18.19
C ARG A 63 7.59 1.47 18.83
N VAL A 64 7.03 0.30 18.49
CA VAL A 64 7.48 -0.99 18.97
C VAL A 64 7.78 -1.89 17.78
N GLU A 65 8.93 -2.55 17.80
CA GLU A 65 9.29 -3.56 16.81
C GLU A 65 8.79 -4.94 17.25
N CYS A 66 8.02 -5.59 16.39
CA CYS A 66 7.51 -6.93 16.63
C CYS A 66 8.02 -7.89 15.56
N GLY A 67 8.30 -9.13 15.94
CA GLY A 67 8.43 -10.22 14.99
C GLY A 67 7.06 -10.57 14.42
N VAL A 68 6.99 -11.23 13.26
CA VAL A 68 5.74 -11.70 12.68
C VAL A 68 5.81 -13.18 12.33
N VAL A 69 4.79 -13.93 12.67
CA VAL A 69 4.66 -15.35 12.33
C VAL A 69 4.06 -15.48 10.94
N LEU A 70 4.87 -15.96 10.01
CA LEU A 70 4.54 -16.08 8.58
C LEU A 70 4.63 -17.52 8.10
N ALA A 71 3.81 -17.87 7.11
CA ALA A 71 3.97 -19.08 6.33
C ALA A 71 5.13 -18.95 5.33
N GLY A 72 5.70 -20.06 4.87
CA GLY A 72 6.83 -20.02 3.94
C GLY A 72 6.53 -19.30 2.62
N THR A 73 5.30 -19.43 2.11
CA THR A 73 4.82 -18.73 0.91
C THR A 73 4.71 -17.21 1.12
N GLU A 74 4.28 -16.76 2.31
CA GLU A 74 4.25 -15.34 2.67
C GLU A 74 5.65 -14.72 2.74
N VAL A 75 6.60 -15.42 3.32
CA VAL A 75 8.00 -14.95 3.37
C VAL A 75 8.57 -14.76 1.96
N LYS A 76 8.28 -15.70 1.04
CA LYS A 76 8.70 -15.62 -0.36
C LYS A 76 8.04 -14.43 -1.06
N SER A 77 6.73 -14.23 -0.85
CA SER A 77 5.99 -13.09 -1.41
C SER A 77 6.50 -11.75 -0.86
N LEU A 78 6.75 -11.64 0.44
CA LEU A 78 7.34 -10.43 1.05
C LEU A 78 8.73 -10.11 0.50
N ARG A 79 9.57 -11.10 0.25
CA ARG A 79 10.89 -10.90 -0.38
C ARG A 79 10.77 -10.38 -1.81
N SER A 80 9.68 -10.66 -2.51
CA SER A 80 9.36 -10.05 -3.80
C SER A 80 8.90 -8.59 -3.69
N GLY A 81 8.79 -8.05 -2.48
CA GLY A 81 8.49 -6.64 -2.22
C GLY A 81 7.03 -6.25 -2.43
N THR A 82 6.11 -7.20 -2.30
CA THR A 82 4.67 -6.97 -2.51
C THR A 82 3.89 -7.21 -1.24
N ALA A 83 3.54 -6.14 -0.51
CA ALA A 83 2.59 -6.18 0.59
C ALA A 83 1.85 -4.85 0.70
N GLN A 84 0.60 -4.88 1.16
CA GLN A 84 -0.21 -3.70 1.43
C GLN A 84 -0.58 -3.67 2.91
N ILE A 85 -0.11 -2.62 3.60
CA ILE A 85 -0.34 -2.43 5.04
C ILE A 85 -1.18 -1.18 5.34
N LYS A 86 -1.73 -0.54 4.31
CA LYS A 86 -2.38 0.77 4.39
C LYS A 86 -3.55 0.80 5.37
N ASP A 87 -4.38 -0.22 5.33
CA ASP A 87 -5.60 -0.33 6.15
C ASP A 87 -5.43 -1.37 7.28
N GLY A 88 -4.18 -1.81 7.52
CA GLY A 88 -3.83 -2.72 8.60
C GLY A 88 -3.96 -2.08 9.98
N TYR A 89 -4.32 -2.89 10.95
CA TYR A 89 -4.31 -2.55 12.36
C TYR A 89 -3.84 -3.75 13.19
N ALA A 90 -3.36 -3.47 14.40
CA ALA A 90 -3.05 -4.54 15.34
C ALA A 90 -4.03 -4.51 16.51
N GLN A 91 -4.30 -5.68 17.07
CA GLN A 91 -5.19 -5.85 18.21
C GLN A 91 -4.60 -6.88 19.17
N VAL A 92 -4.72 -6.61 20.45
CA VAL A 92 -4.40 -7.60 21.48
C VAL A 92 -5.65 -8.41 21.77
N ARG A 93 -5.55 -9.74 21.64
CA ARG A 93 -6.59 -10.68 21.95
C ARG A 93 -5.99 -11.84 22.75
N ASP A 94 -6.60 -12.19 23.87
CA ASP A 94 -6.17 -13.28 24.76
C ASP A 94 -4.69 -13.17 25.21
N GLY A 95 -4.22 -11.91 25.41
CA GLY A 95 -2.83 -11.63 25.77
C GLY A 95 -1.83 -11.79 24.63
N GLU A 96 -2.27 -11.98 23.43
CA GLU A 96 -1.46 -12.09 22.21
C GLU A 96 -1.72 -10.90 21.27
N LEU A 97 -0.70 -10.50 20.55
CA LEU A 97 -0.79 -9.42 19.58
C LEU A 97 -1.02 -9.98 18.18
N TRP A 98 -2.06 -9.50 17.52
CA TRP A 98 -2.49 -9.94 16.19
C TRP A 98 -2.52 -8.78 15.21
N LEU A 99 -2.05 -9.03 13.99
CA LEU A 99 -2.07 -8.10 12.86
C LEU A 99 -3.19 -8.47 11.91
N HIS A 100 -4.08 -7.53 11.65
CA HIS A 100 -5.26 -7.68 10.79
C HIS A 100 -5.18 -6.76 9.56
N ASN A 101 -5.92 -7.10 8.51
CA ASN A 101 -6.06 -6.31 7.26
C ASN A 101 -4.73 -5.94 6.59
N VAL A 102 -3.78 -6.84 6.65
CA VAL A 102 -2.52 -6.72 5.89
C VAL A 102 -2.56 -7.71 4.75
N HIS A 103 -2.60 -7.20 3.53
CA HIS A 103 -2.65 -8.01 2.33
C HIS A 103 -1.24 -8.42 1.88
N ILE A 104 -0.97 -9.71 1.87
CA ILE A 104 0.25 -10.31 1.30
C ILE A 104 -0.20 -11.18 0.12
N PRO A 105 0.11 -10.79 -1.13
CA PRO A 105 -0.36 -11.52 -2.28
C PRO A 105 0.20 -12.95 -2.33
N PRO A 106 -0.53 -13.89 -2.93
CA PRO A 106 -0.07 -15.27 -3.06
C PRO A 106 1.24 -15.32 -3.86
N TYR A 107 2.08 -16.28 -3.51
CA TYR A 107 3.33 -16.52 -4.21
C TYR A 107 3.06 -17.30 -5.51
N GLY A 108 3.26 -16.65 -6.66
CA GLY A 108 2.93 -17.21 -7.98
C GLY A 108 3.46 -18.63 -8.21
N PRO A 109 4.74 -18.95 -7.92
CA PRO A 109 5.27 -20.30 -8.12
C PRO A 109 4.72 -21.38 -7.18
N ALA A 110 3.96 -21.03 -6.11
CA ALA A 110 3.46 -21.99 -5.13
C ALA A 110 2.16 -22.73 -5.58
N SER A 111 1.67 -22.47 -6.80
CA SER A 111 0.51 -23.17 -7.42
C SER A 111 -0.68 -23.37 -6.45
N ARG A 112 -0.90 -24.59 -5.93
CA ARG A 112 -2.07 -24.95 -5.13
C ARG A 112 -1.94 -24.72 -3.63
N GLU A 113 -0.73 -24.66 -3.08
CA GLU A 113 -0.45 -24.50 -1.65
C GLU A 113 -0.10 -23.06 -1.29
N ASN A 114 -0.98 -22.12 -1.60
CA ASN A 114 -0.83 -20.74 -1.21
C ASN A 114 -1.55 -20.45 0.11
N HIS A 115 -1.07 -19.40 0.79
CA HIS A 115 -1.70 -18.85 1.97
C HIS A 115 -2.91 -17.98 1.60
N ASP A 116 -3.82 -17.77 2.56
CA ASP A 116 -4.85 -16.74 2.45
C ASP A 116 -4.18 -15.35 2.55
N PRO A 117 -4.34 -14.48 1.54
CA PRO A 117 -3.71 -13.16 1.51
C PRO A 117 -4.04 -12.27 2.71
N ASP A 118 -5.24 -12.34 3.23
CA ASP A 118 -5.77 -11.41 4.24
C ASP A 118 -5.90 -12.04 5.64
N ARG A 119 -5.36 -13.23 5.85
CA ARG A 119 -5.42 -13.91 7.15
C ARG A 119 -4.82 -13.06 8.28
N PRO A 120 -5.33 -13.17 9.51
CA PRO A 120 -4.69 -12.55 10.67
C PRO A 120 -3.34 -13.21 10.95
N ARG A 121 -2.36 -12.41 11.37
CA ARG A 121 -0.99 -12.86 11.63
C ARG A 121 -0.60 -12.54 13.06
N LYS A 122 -0.09 -13.54 13.78
CA LYS A 122 0.40 -13.34 15.12
C LYS A 122 1.70 -12.54 15.11
N LEU A 123 1.78 -11.57 16.00
CA LEU A 123 2.97 -10.77 16.22
C LEU A 123 3.68 -11.21 17.49
N LEU A 124 4.99 -11.17 17.46
CA LEU A 124 5.87 -11.55 18.55
C LEU A 124 6.48 -10.28 19.16
N ALA A 125 6.11 -9.97 20.38
CA ALA A 125 6.63 -8.87 21.17
C ALA A 125 6.88 -9.35 22.61
N HIS A 126 7.66 -8.60 23.38
CA HIS A 126 7.86 -8.90 24.78
C HIS A 126 6.56 -8.70 25.58
N ARG A 127 6.32 -9.53 26.57
CA ARG A 127 5.10 -9.48 27.40
C ARG A 127 4.87 -8.07 27.97
N ARG A 128 5.92 -7.44 28.46
CA ARG A 128 5.85 -6.06 29.01
C ARG A 128 5.40 -5.02 27.96
N GLU A 129 5.79 -5.21 26.70
CA GLU A 129 5.38 -4.33 25.60
C GLU A 129 3.90 -4.53 25.27
N ILE A 130 3.44 -5.79 25.25
CA ILE A 130 2.03 -6.12 25.04
C ILE A 130 1.17 -5.51 26.15
N ASP A 131 1.53 -5.71 27.42
CA ASP A 131 0.79 -5.20 28.56
C ASP A 131 0.74 -3.66 28.55
N ARG A 132 1.84 -2.99 28.18
CA ARG A 132 1.89 -1.52 28.01
C ARG A 132 0.96 -1.07 26.88
N MET A 133 0.97 -1.75 25.74
CA MET A 133 0.08 -1.42 24.61
C MET A 133 -1.39 -1.61 24.97
N VAL A 134 -1.73 -2.65 25.74
CA VAL A 134 -3.10 -2.88 26.23
C VAL A 134 -3.55 -1.73 27.11
N ALA A 135 -2.76 -1.34 28.12
CA ALA A 135 -3.07 -0.24 29.01
C ALA A 135 -3.30 1.06 28.24
N GLN A 136 -2.40 1.42 27.32
CA GLN A 136 -2.51 2.65 26.54
C GLN A 136 -3.70 2.65 25.57
N THR A 137 -4.05 1.49 25.00
CA THR A 137 -5.20 1.35 24.11
C THR A 137 -6.52 1.49 24.88
N GLN A 138 -6.61 0.91 26.08
CA GLN A 138 -7.81 0.97 26.91
C GLN A 138 -8.02 2.34 27.56
N GLU A 139 -6.98 2.92 28.15
CA GLU A 139 -7.07 4.18 28.89
C GLU A 139 -7.25 5.40 27.98
N ARG A 140 -6.64 5.42 26.79
CA ARG A 140 -6.54 6.60 25.92
C ARG A 140 -7.28 6.46 24.59
N GLY A 141 -7.96 5.35 24.34
CA GLY A 141 -8.64 5.10 23.08
C GLY A 141 -7.70 5.13 21.85
N LEU A 142 -6.43 4.73 22.05
CA LEU A 142 -5.44 4.69 20.99
C LEU A 142 -5.60 3.42 20.15
N THR A 143 -5.21 3.50 18.89
CA THR A 143 -5.21 2.36 17.96
C THR A 143 -3.79 1.94 17.65
N LEU A 144 -3.56 0.64 17.55
CA LEU A 144 -2.27 0.09 17.15
C LEU A 144 -2.20 0.02 15.62
N VAL A 145 -1.31 0.82 15.02
CA VAL A 145 -1.20 0.99 13.57
C VAL A 145 0.15 0.48 13.09
N PRO A 146 0.20 -0.48 12.14
CA PRO A 146 1.46 -0.90 11.54
C PRO A 146 2.00 0.22 10.63
N THR A 147 3.25 0.59 10.83
CA THR A 147 3.93 1.66 10.09
C THR A 147 4.78 1.12 8.96
N ARG A 148 5.50 0.03 9.18
CA ARG A 148 6.33 -0.61 8.15
C ARG A 148 6.53 -2.09 8.41
N ILE A 149 6.78 -2.82 7.32
CA ILE A 149 7.24 -4.22 7.32
C ILE A 149 8.62 -4.23 6.67
N TYR A 150 9.58 -4.88 7.28
CA TYR A 150 10.95 -4.95 6.80
C TYR A 150 11.63 -6.26 7.21
N PHE A 151 12.73 -6.57 6.55
CA PHE A 151 13.58 -7.69 6.94
C PHE A 151 14.78 -7.21 7.75
N SER A 152 15.00 -7.81 8.90
CA SER A 152 16.22 -7.70 9.69
C SER A 152 16.95 -9.03 9.60
N GLY A 153 17.93 -9.12 8.70
CA GLY A 153 18.56 -10.37 8.31
C GLY A 153 17.56 -11.35 7.69
N ALA A 154 17.41 -12.53 8.26
CA ALA A 154 16.46 -13.54 7.78
C ALA A 154 15.04 -13.38 8.35
N ARG A 155 14.83 -12.51 9.35
CA ARG A 155 13.57 -12.37 10.10
C ARG A 155 12.74 -11.22 9.56
N ALA A 156 11.46 -11.48 9.30
CA ALA A 156 10.50 -10.42 9.02
C ALA A 156 10.08 -9.73 10.32
N LYS A 157 10.12 -8.40 10.33
CA LYS A 157 9.69 -7.55 11.44
C LYS A 157 8.63 -6.57 10.98
N VAL A 158 7.77 -6.21 11.91
CA VAL A 158 6.73 -5.18 11.73
C VAL A 158 6.93 -4.13 12.81
N GLU A 159 6.99 -2.87 12.42
CA GLU A 159 6.96 -1.75 13.35
C GLU A 159 5.50 -1.32 13.56
N ILE A 160 5.06 -1.28 14.80
CA ILE A 160 3.74 -0.83 15.21
C ILE A 160 3.88 0.45 16.00
N ALA A 161 3.02 1.42 15.72
CA ALA A 161 2.94 2.65 16.49
C ALA A 161 1.55 2.78 17.14
N LEU A 162 1.51 3.41 18.30
CA LEU A 162 0.28 3.88 18.90
C LEU A 162 -0.19 5.12 18.15
N GLY A 163 -1.43 5.08 17.66
CA GLY A 163 -2.02 6.14 16.87
C GLY A 163 -3.26 6.75 17.52
N ARG A 164 -3.24 8.07 17.70
CA ARG A 164 -4.43 8.87 18.01
C ARG A 164 -5.03 9.39 16.71
N GLY A 165 -6.33 9.17 16.47
CA GLY A 165 -7.00 9.71 15.29
C GLY A 165 -6.87 11.23 15.22
N LYS A 166 -6.42 11.77 14.09
CA LYS A 166 -6.34 13.21 13.85
C LYS A 166 -7.69 13.77 13.43
N ASP A 167 -8.08 14.90 13.98
CA ASP A 167 -9.23 15.66 13.55
C ASP A 167 -9.02 16.33 12.19
N ARG A 168 -10.09 16.87 11.60
CA ARG A 168 -10.03 17.51 10.28
C ARG A 168 -9.09 18.73 10.25
N PHE A 169 -9.04 19.48 11.33
CA PHE A 169 -8.16 20.65 11.46
C PHE A 169 -6.68 20.23 11.54
N ASP A 170 -6.34 19.27 12.38
CA ASP A 170 -4.99 18.72 12.53
C ASP A 170 -4.45 18.15 11.22
N LYS A 171 -5.32 17.51 10.41
CA LYS A 171 -4.96 17.01 9.09
C LYS A 171 -4.57 18.14 8.13
N ARG A 172 -5.30 19.26 8.14
CA ARG A 172 -5.01 20.43 7.31
C ARG A 172 -3.71 21.11 7.72
N GLU A 173 -3.48 21.28 9.01
CA GLU A 173 -2.24 21.86 9.52
C GLU A 173 -1.03 20.98 9.21
N SER A 174 -1.13 19.68 9.40
CA SER A 174 -0.05 18.74 9.07
C SER A 174 0.25 18.68 7.57
N MET A 175 -0.71 18.97 6.70
CA MET A 175 -0.48 19.13 5.26
C MET A 175 0.25 20.43 4.95
N LYS A 176 -0.21 21.55 5.50
CA LYS A 176 0.43 22.86 5.30
C LYS A 176 1.90 22.86 5.74
N SER A 177 2.17 22.30 6.92
CA SER A 177 3.56 22.26 7.44
C SER A 177 4.46 21.38 6.55
N ARG A 178 3.97 20.26 6.03
CA ARG A 178 4.74 19.42 5.08
C ARG A 178 4.99 20.09 3.74
N ASP A 179 4.04 20.86 3.24
CA ASP A 179 4.20 21.57 1.98
C ASP A 179 5.20 22.72 2.17
N GLN A 180 5.10 23.48 3.26
CA GLN A 180 6.10 24.51 3.63
C GLN A 180 7.52 23.92 3.77
N GLN A 181 7.65 22.77 4.45
CA GLN A 181 8.94 22.07 4.56
C GLN A 181 9.52 21.71 3.19
N ARG A 182 8.70 21.20 2.28
CA ARG A 182 9.13 20.87 0.92
C ARG A 182 9.54 22.08 0.11
N ASP A 183 8.86 23.21 0.30
CA ASP A 183 9.18 24.46 -0.39
C ASP A 183 10.50 25.04 0.14
N ILE A 184 10.75 24.95 1.45
CA ILE A 184 12.03 25.31 2.06
C ILE A 184 13.15 24.41 1.53
N GLU A 185 12.94 23.08 1.50
CA GLU A 185 13.93 22.13 0.97
C GLU A 185 14.26 22.41 -0.52
N ARG A 186 13.26 22.78 -1.34
CA ARG A 186 13.50 23.19 -2.73
C ARG A 186 14.31 24.48 -2.82
N ALA A 187 13.93 25.50 -2.07
CA ALA A 187 14.63 26.78 -2.07
C ALA A 187 16.09 26.65 -1.61
N ILE A 188 16.39 25.74 -0.67
CA ILE A 188 17.76 25.44 -0.27
C ILE A 188 18.51 24.69 -1.39
N SER A 189 17.86 23.70 -2.02
CA SER A 189 18.45 22.91 -3.12
C SER A 189 18.74 23.71 -4.39
N GLU A 190 18.00 24.79 -4.63
CA GLU A 190 18.20 25.69 -5.78
C GLU A 190 19.33 26.71 -5.55
N ARG A 191 19.80 26.87 -4.31
CA ARG A 191 20.90 27.78 -3.95
C ARG A 191 22.29 27.14 -3.97
N TYR A 192 22.37 25.85 -4.10
CA TYR A 192 23.60 25.05 -4.18
C TYR A 192 23.68 24.27 -5.49
#